data_a41d9733da9533d3e151a606e16d62da
#
_entry.id   a41d9733da9533d3e151a606e16d62da
#
_cell.length_a   1.000
_cell.length_b   1.000
_cell.length_c   1.000
_cell.angle_alpha   90.00
_cell.angle_beta   90.00
_cell.angle_gamma   90.00
#
_symmetry.space_group_name_H-M   'P 1'
#
loop_
_entity.id
_entity.type
_entity.pdbx_description
1 polymer ?
#
loop_
_entity_poly.entity_id
_entity_poly.type
_entity_poly.pdbx_seq_one_letter_code
_entity_poly.pdbx_strand_id
1 'polypeptide(L)'
;MRREEEVRLTHSGIFAKDGRRCVSVRFERGRDVAEAILPACRVTKNEGFTDEEVRGLEQYLESKNDEIFAKAKDINPIRGIL
;
A
#
# COMPACT_ATOMS: atom_id res chain seq x y z
N MET A 1 -14.58 5.54 24.26
CA MET A 1 -14.22 5.17 23.80
C MET A 1 -13.85 5.31 22.84
N ARG A 2 -13.21 5.35 22.47
CA ARG A 2 -12.81 5.49 21.53
C ARG A 2 -12.80 4.44 20.80
N ARG A 3 -12.90 4.22 20.04
CA ARG A 3 -12.80 3.29 19.37
C ARG A 3 -11.78 3.27 18.65
N GLU A 4 -11.12 2.42 18.40
CA GLU A 4 -10.11 2.48 17.64
C GLU A 4 -10.47 2.55 16.30
N GLU A 5 -9.79 3.32 15.50
CA GLU A 5 -10.02 3.43 14.13
C GLU A 5 -9.27 2.36 13.42
N GLU A 6 -9.91 1.73 12.47
CA GLU A 6 -9.25 0.72 11.69
C GLU A 6 -8.34 1.32 10.67
N VAL A 7 -7.24 0.66 10.41
CA VAL A 7 -6.36 1.06 9.32
C VAL A 7 -6.92 0.45 8.05
N ARG A 8 -7.18 1.31 7.07
CA ARG A 8 -7.68 0.86 5.78
C ARG A 8 -6.54 0.84 4.79
N LEU A 9 -6.49 -0.20 4.01
CA LEU A 9 -5.47 -0.33 2.98
C LEU A 9 -6.12 -0.31 1.61
N THR A 10 -5.60 0.56 0.74
CA THR A 10 -5.99 0.54 -0.66
C THR A 10 -4.73 0.44 -1.48
N HIS A 11 -4.85 -0.03 -2.71
CA HIS A 11 -3.67 -0.16 -3.56
C HIS A 11 -4.04 0.12 -5.01
N SER A 12 -3.04 0.44 -5.79
CA SER A 12 -3.20 0.70 -7.20
C SER A 12 -3.12 -0.59 -7.99
N GLY A 13 -3.34 -0.52 -9.29
CA GLY A 13 -2.95 -1.58 -10.18
C GLY A 13 -1.43 -1.58 -10.32
N ILE A 14 -0.92 -2.48 -11.11
CA ILE A 14 0.51 -2.57 -11.34
C ILE A 14 0.92 -1.49 -12.32
N PHE A 15 1.99 -0.78 -12.01
CA PHE A 15 2.53 0.22 -12.91
C PHE A 15 4.04 0.05 -12.97
N ALA A 16 4.66 0.67 -13.97
CA ALA A 16 6.09 0.58 -14.14
C ALA A 16 6.76 1.84 -13.62
N LYS A 17 7.84 1.65 -12.90
CA LYS A 17 8.63 2.76 -12.44
C LYS A 17 10.08 2.36 -12.58
N ASP A 18 10.84 3.11 -13.34
CA ASP A 18 12.25 2.81 -13.60
C ASP A 18 12.42 1.40 -14.14
N GLY A 19 11.51 0.99 -15.00
CA GLY A 19 11.59 -0.32 -15.63
C GLY A 19 11.16 -1.47 -14.76
N ARG A 20 10.59 -1.19 -13.58
CA ARG A 20 10.17 -2.23 -12.66
C ARG A 20 8.70 -2.17 -12.40
N ARG A 21 8.12 -3.32 -12.14
CA ARG A 21 6.71 -3.39 -11.81
C ARG A 21 6.52 -3.02 -10.37
N CYS A 22 5.62 -2.11 -10.12
CA CYS A 22 5.37 -1.59 -8.78
C CYS A 22 3.89 -1.51 -8.50
N VAL A 23 3.56 -1.48 -7.21
CA VAL A 23 2.20 -1.22 -6.76
C VAL A 23 2.29 -0.17 -5.67
N SER A 24 1.42 0.81 -5.75
CA SER A 24 1.36 1.85 -4.74
C SER A 24 0.32 1.44 -3.72
N VAL A 25 0.62 1.60 -2.44
CA VAL A 25 -0.26 1.22 -1.35
C VAL A 25 -0.50 2.43 -0.47
N ARG A 26 -1.72 2.56 0.01
CA ARG A 26 -2.05 3.65 0.90
C ARG A 26 -2.73 3.11 2.13
N PHE A 27 -2.26 3.55 3.29
CA PHE A 27 -2.87 3.22 4.57
C PHE A 27 -3.52 4.46 5.13
N GLU A 28 -4.73 4.31 5.66
CA GLU A 28 -5.43 5.44 6.26
C GLU A 28 -6.04 5.01 7.57
N ARG A 29 -5.94 5.87 8.57
CA ARG A 29 -6.56 5.65 9.85
C ARG A 29 -6.97 7.02 10.37
N GLY A 30 -8.27 7.35 10.26
CA GLY A 30 -8.70 8.67 10.62
C GLY A 30 -8.00 9.71 9.77
N ARG A 31 -7.17 10.54 10.39
CA ARG A 31 -6.42 11.54 9.66
C ARG A 31 -5.02 11.10 9.31
N ASP A 32 -4.61 9.94 9.84
CA ASP A 32 -3.27 9.46 9.58
C ASP A 32 -3.21 8.82 8.20
N VAL A 33 -2.17 9.13 7.45
CA VAL A 33 -2.01 8.61 6.10
C VAL A 33 -0.57 8.19 5.90
N ALA A 34 -0.37 7.02 5.31
CA ALA A 34 0.95 6.59 4.90
C ALA A 34 0.86 6.00 3.52
N GLU A 35 1.89 6.23 2.72
CA GLU A 35 1.96 5.67 1.38
C GLU A 35 3.21 4.84 1.27
N ALA A 36 3.12 3.75 0.55
CA ALA A 36 4.23 2.82 0.40
C ALA A 36 4.27 2.30 -1.00
N ILE A 37 5.36 1.62 -1.32
CA ILE A 37 5.50 1.08 -2.65
C ILE A 37 5.98 -0.35 -2.55
N LEU A 38 5.48 -1.19 -3.45
CA LEU A 38 5.88 -2.57 -3.56
C LEU A 38 6.66 -2.74 -4.85
N PRO A 39 7.59 -3.64 -4.93
CA PRO A 39 7.92 -4.69 -3.97
C PRO A 39 8.91 -4.26 -2.89
N ALA A 40 9.30 -3.00 -2.86
CA ALA A 40 10.25 -2.53 -1.86
C ALA A 40 9.71 -2.65 -0.45
N CYS A 41 8.38 -2.60 -0.30
CA CYS A 41 7.73 -2.68 1.01
C CYS A 41 8.22 -1.58 1.93
N ARG A 42 8.33 -0.38 1.38
CA ARG A 42 8.81 0.76 2.12
C ARG A 42 7.79 1.87 2.12
N VAL A 43 7.59 2.45 3.29
CA VAL A 43 6.74 3.62 3.42
C VAL A 43 7.51 4.82 2.89
N THR A 44 6.95 5.49 1.90
CA THR A 44 7.60 6.63 1.26
C THR A 44 7.02 7.95 1.74
N LYS A 45 5.84 7.92 2.36
CA LYS A 45 5.24 9.11 2.89
C LYS A 45 4.45 8.75 4.13
N ASN A 46 4.56 9.53 5.18
CA ASN A 46 3.87 9.24 6.41
C ASN A 46 3.42 10.54 7.07
N GLU A 47 2.14 10.59 7.40
CA GLU A 47 1.60 11.70 8.17
C GLU A 47 0.75 11.11 9.28
N GLY A 48 1.27 11.08 10.49
CA GLY A 48 0.49 10.68 11.65
C GLY A 48 0.84 9.36 12.29
N PHE A 49 1.42 8.43 11.53
CA PHE A 49 1.80 7.15 12.14
C PHE A 49 3.13 7.28 12.85
N THR A 50 3.28 6.58 13.96
CA THR A 50 4.56 6.59 14.67
C THR A 50 5.57 5.73 13.93
N ASP A 51 6.84 5.88 14.28
CA ASP A 51 7.88 5.09 13.64
C ASP A 51 7.64 3.60 13.84
N GLU A 52 7.17 3.24 15.02
CA GLU A 52 6.91 1.86 15.30
C GLU A 52 5.77 1.34 14.44
N GLU A 53 4.75 2.17 14.27
CA GLU A 53 3.64 1.80 13.42
C GLU A 53 4.07 1.66 11.97
N VAL A 54 4.93 2.56 11.51
CA VAL A 54 5.45 2.47 10.15
C VAL A 54 6.17 1.15 9.93
N ARG A 55 6.97 0.73 10.91
CA ARG A 55 7.64 -0.54 10.77
C ARG A 55 6.67 -1.69 10.68
N GLY A 56 5.58 -1.60 11.46
CA GLY A 56 4.56 -2.62 11.39
C GLY A 56 3.88 -2.66 10.03
N LEU A 57 3.63 -1.48 9.45
CA LEU A 57 3.03 -1.43 8.12
C LEU A 57 3.97 -2.05 7.09
N GLU A 58 5.26 -1.77 7.20
CA GLU A 58 6.21 -2.33 6.25
C GLU A 58 6.30 -3.85 6.38
N GLN A 59 6.26 -4.35 7.60
CA GLN A 59 6.28 -5.78 7.80
C GLN A 59 5.03 -6.44 7.25
N TYR A 60 3.91 -5.77 7.43
CA TYR A 60 2.66 -6.28 6.88
C TYR A 60 2.77 -6.39 5.36
N LEU A 61 3.35 -5.37 4.73
CA LEU A 61 3.50 -5.39 3.29
C LEU A 61 4.42 -6.51 2.84
N GLU A 62 5.48 -6.76 3.60
CA GLU A 62 6.38 -7.86 3.25
C GLU A 62 5.65 -9.19 3.25
N SER A 63 4.78 -9.39 4.22
CA SER A 63 4.06 -10.64 4.31
C SER A 63 2.95 -10.75 3.27
N LYS A 64 2.46 -9.63 2.75
CA LYS A 64 1.35 -9.63 1.81
C LYS A 64 1.73 -9.21 0.40
N ASN A 65 3.01 -9.03 0.16
CA ASN A 65 3.46 -8.52 -1.12
C ASN A 65 2.90 -9.29 -2.31
N ASP A 66 3.03 -10.60 -2.29
CA ASP A 66 2.58 -11.41 -3.42
C ASP A 66 1.07 -11.36 -3.57
N GLU A 67 0.38 -11.34 -2.47
CA GLU A 67 -1.07 -11.30 -2.49
C GLU A 67 -1.56 -9.98 -3.06
N ILE A 68 -0.92 -8.88 -2.68
CA ILE A 68 -1.31 -7.58 -3.18
C ILE A 68 -1.01 -7.47 -4.66
N PHE A 69 0.14 -7.98 -5.10
CA PHE A 69 0.43 -7.98 -6.53
C PHE A 69 -0.58 -8.79 -7.32
N ALA A 70 -1.02 -9.91 -6.77
CA ALA A 70 -2.01 -10.72 -7.45
C ALA A 70 -3.33 -9.96 -7.61
N LYS A 71 -3.73 -9.25 -6.57
CA LYS A 71 -4.95 -8.46 -6.64
C LYS A 71 -4.79 -7.26 -7.55
N ALA A 72 -3.60 -6.68 -7.58
CA ALA A 72 -3.36 -5.52 -8.42
C ALA A 72 -3.47 -5.86 -9.90
N LYS A 73 -3.18 -7.09 -10.26
CA LYS A 73 -3.34 -7.49 -11.65
C LYS A 73 -4.78 -7.38 -12.10
N ASP A 74 -5.70 -7.64 -11.20
CA ASP A 74 -7.12 -7.58 -11.55
C ASP A 74 -7.62 -6.17 -11.67
N ILE A 75 -6.87 -5.22 -11.15
CA ILE A 75 -7.28 -3.83 -11.19
C ILE A 75 -6.77 -3.14 -12.44
N ASN A 76 -5.97 -3.82 -13.21
CA ASN A 76 -5.33 -3.20 -14.35
C ASN A 76 -6.33 -2.47 -15.23
N PRO A 77 -6.29 -1.16 -15.27
CA PRO A 77 -7.27 -0.39 -16.01
C PRO A 77 -7.14 -0.52 -17.52
N ILE A 78 -6.00 -0.94 -17.97
CA ILE A 78 -5.81 -1.05 -19.39
C ILE A 78 -6.72 -2.04 -20.01
N ARG A 79 -7.11 -3.04 -19.24
CA ARG A 79 -7.97 -4.00 -19.74
C ARG A 79 -9.24 -3.44 -20.23
N GLY A 80 -9.73 -2.45 -19.55
CA GLY A 80 -10.99 -1.88 -19.91
C GLY A 80 -10.93 -1.11 -21.19
N ILE A 81 -9.76 -0.78 -21.62
CA ILE A 81 -9.59 -0.01 -22.81
C ILE A 81 -9.59 -0.89 -24.02
N LEU A 82 -9.14 -2.06 -23.83
CA LEU A 82 -9.06 -2.97 -24.93
C LEU A 82 -10.39 -3.62 -25.18
#